data_c292f129c032f26da2bb12fccfb54b53
#
_entry.id   c292f129c032f26da2bb12fccfb54b53
#
_cell.length_a   1.000
_cell.length_b   1.000
_cell.length_c   1.000
_cell.angle_alpha   90.00
_cell.angle_beta   90.00
_cell.angle_gamma   90.00
#
_symmetry.space_group_name_H-M   'P 1'
#
loop_
_entity.id
_entity.type
_entity.pdbx_description
1 polymer ?
#
loop_
_entity_poly.entity_id
_entity_poly.type
_entity_poly.pdbx_seq_one_letter_code
_entity_poly.pdbx_strand_id
1 'polypeptide(L)'
;MLRKSVFAAMASAILFVVPAQAEGDAAAGAKVFNQCKACHEVEKGVNKVGPTLKGVVGRKAAAVADYKYSEAMIAKGAEGLVWDEANLTTYLANPKGFVPKTKMAFAGLKKPEDLANVIAFLKTHP
;
A
#
# COMPACT_ATOMS: atom_id res chain seq x y z
N MET A 1 8.35 38.04 58.27
CA MET A 1 9.16 37.40 57.20
C MET A 1 8.27 36.41 56.50
N LEU A 2 7.76 36.77 55.33
CA LEU A 2 6.95 35.88 54.48
C LEU A 2 7.87 35.10 53.58
N ARG A 3 7.97 33.80 53.81
CA ARG A 3 8.62 32.89 52.87
C ARG A 3 7.63 32.61 51.74
N LYS A 4 7.92 33.12 50.57
CA LYS A 4 7.20 32.75 49.36
C LYS A 4 7.71 31.38 48.89
N SER A 5 6.89 30.35 49.12
CA SER A 5 7.12 29.04 48.54
C SER A 5 6.78 29.12 47.06
N VAL A 6 7.77 29.03 46.19
CA VAL A 6 7.57 28.89 44.76
C VAL A 6 7.33 27.41 44.50
N PHE A 7 6.05 27.06 44.28
CA PHE A 7 5.73 25.74 43.74
C PHE A 7 6.07 25.76 42.25
N ALA A 8 7.19 25.12 41.91
CA ALA A 8 7.47 24.80 40.52
C ALA A 8 6.52 23.69 40.09
N ALA A 9 5.52 24.03 39.30
CA ALA A 9 4.69 23.05 38.62
C ALA A 9 5.54 22.37 37.53
N MET A 10 5.99 21.16 37.79
CA MET A 10 6.57 20.30 36.75
C MET A 10 5.42 19.84 35.86
N ALA A 11 5.28 20.45 34.69
CA ALA A 11 4.44 19.93 33.63
C ALA A 11 5.11 18.67 33.07
N SER A 12 4.62 17.50 33.49
CA SER A 12 5.00 16.23 32.86
C SER A 12 4.40 16.22 31.46
N ALA A 13 5.23 16.48 30.44
CA ALA A 13 4.84 16.24 29.06
C ALA A 13 4.69 14.73 28.85
N ILE A 14 3.45 14.26 28.80
CA ILE A 14 3.15 12.88 28.42
C ILE A 14 3.37 12.80 26.92
N LEU A 15 4.55 12.29 26.53
CA LEU A 15 4.81 11.92 25.14
C LEU A 15 3.98 10.66 24.85
N PHE A 16 2.86 10.83 24.14
CA PHE A 16 2.20 9.70 23.51
C PHE A 16 3.11 9.22 22.38
N VAL A 17 3.88 8.18 22.66
CA VAL A 17 4.50 7.40 21.59
C VAL A 17 3.36 6.64 20.93
N VAL A 18 2.80 7.19 19.86
CA VAL A 18 1.99 6.40 18.94
C VAL A 18 2.92 5.34 18.41
N PRO A 19 2.67 4.04 18.64
CA PRO A 19 3.47 3.03 17.98
C PRO A 19 3.38 3.32 16.49
N ALA A 20 4.51 3.67 15.87
CA ALA A 20 4.59 3.72 14.42
C ALA A 20 4.04 2.37 13.96
N GLN A 21 2.93 2.38 13.23
CA GLN A 21 2.49 1.18 12.54
C GLN A 21 3.73 0.69 11.81
N ALA A 22 4.15 -0.52 12.12
CA ALA A 22 5.36 -1.07 11.56
C ALA A 22 5.26 -0.92 10.05
N GLU A 23 5.95 0.09 9.51
CA GLU A 23 6.13 0.20 8.09
C GLU A 23 6.79 -1.10 7.66
N GLY A 24 6.29 -1.69 6.60
CA GLY A 24 6.85 -2.91 6.08
C GLY A 24 8.31 -2.72 5.68
N ASP A 25 9.04 -3.81 5.61
CA ASP A 25 10.42 -3.85 5.14
C ASP A 25 10.44 -3.97 3.62
N ALA A 26 10.97 -2.97 2.93
CA ALA A 26 11.07 -2.98 1.46
C ALA A 26 11.96 -4.11 0.93
N ALA A 27 13.04 -4.47 1.61
CA ALA A 27 13.89 -5.59 1.21
C ALA A 27 13.17 -6.94 1.30
N ALA A 28 12.41 -7.15 2.37
CA ALA A 28 11.55 -8.33 2.50
C ALA A 28 10.40 -8.28 1.47
N GLY A 29 9.86 -7.09 1.18
CA GLY A 29 8.84 -6.87 0.16
C GLY A 29 9.30 -7.21 -1.25
N ALA A 30 10.58 -6.97 -1.57
CA ALA A 30 11.18 -7.39 -2.84
C ALA A 30 11.08 -8.91 -3.04
N LYS A 31 11.23 -9.69 -1.98
CA LYS A 31 11.06 -11.15 -2.02
C LYS A 31 9.60 -11.55 -2.22
N VAL A 32 8.69 -10.87 -1.54
CA VAL A 32 7.23 -11.07 -1.74
C VAL A 32 6.85 -10.76 -3.18
N PHE A 33 7.40 -9.68 -3.75
CA PHE A 33 7.16 -9.25 -5.12
C PHE A 33 7.57 -10.28 -6.18
N ASN A 34 8.42 -11.25 -5.85
CA ASN A 34 8.75 -12.35 -6.77
C ASN A 34 7.50 -13.10 -7.25
N GLN A 35 6.43 -13.14 -6.47
CA GLN A 35 5.14 -13.73 -6.86
C GLN A 35 4.38 -12.87 -7.88
N CYS A 36 4.79 -11.63 -8.08
CA CYS A 36 4.13 -10.66 -8.96
C CYS A 36 4.85 -10.47 -10.30
N LYS A 37 6.14 -10.83 -10.36
CA LYS A 37 7.05 -10.57 -11.49
C LYS A 37 6.65 -11.23 -12.79
N ALA A 38 5.93 -12.35 -12.74
CA ALA A 38 5.46 -13.03 -13.96
C ALA A 38 4.53 -12.12 -14.78
N CYS A 39 3.80 -11.23 -14.12
CA CYS A 39 2.78 -10.39 -14.74
C CYS A 39 3.05 -8.89 -14.62
N HIS A 40 3.90 -8.45 -13.69
CA HIS A 40 4.15 -7.04 -13.40
C HIS A 40 5.63 -6.69 -13.36
N GLU A 41 5.93 -5.41 -13.59
CA GLU A 41 7.24 -4.83 -13.36
C GLU A 41 7.09 -3.45 -12.68
N VAL A 42 8.17 -2.95 -12.09
CA VAL A 42 8.13 -1.71 -11.28
C VAL A 42 9.20 -0.68 -11.66
N GLU A 43 10.13 -1.02 -12.57
CA GLU A 43 11.31 -0.19 -12.81
C GLU A 43 11.17 0.68 -14.05
N LYS A 44 10.69 0.10 -15.15
CA LYS A 44 10.68 0.73 -16.48
C LYS A 44 9.35 1.36 -16.88
N GLY A 45 8.29 1.14 -16.11
CA GLY A 45 6.95 1.60 -16.47
C GLY A 45 6.36 0.85 -17.67
N VAL A 46 6.75 -0.39 -17.88
CA VAL A 46 6.30 -1.23 -19.00
C VAL A 46 5.18 -2.16 -18.57
N ASN A 47 4.15 -2.27 -19.39
CA ASN A 47 3.08 -3.24 -19.18
C ASN A 47 3.54 -4.63 -19.65
N LYS A 48 3.07 -5.65 -18.92
CA LYS A 48 3.24 -7.07 -19.26
C LYS A 48 1.85 -7.70 -19.32
N VAL A 49 1.67 -8.88 -18.74
CA VAL A 49 0.34 -9.47 -18.58
C VAL A 49 -0.56 -8.56 -17.73
N GLY A 50 0.00 -7.97 -16.68
CA GLY A 50 -0.63 -6.92 -15.89
C GLY A 50 -0.04 -5.54 -16.19
N PRO A 51 -0.68 -4.47 -15.72
CA PRO A 51 -0.16 -3.11 -15.89
C PRO A 51 1.12 -2.92 -15.10
N THR A 52 1.96 -1.96 -15.54
CA THR A 52 3.11 -1.57 -14.73
C THR A 52 2.68 -1.17 -13.32
N LEU A 53 3.43 -1.59 -12.32
CA LEU A 53 3.24 -1.18 -10.93
C LEU A 53 4.15 -0.03 -10.52
N LYS A 54 4.96 0.51 -11.45
CA LYS A 54 5.72 1.73 -11.19
C LYS A 54 4.75 2.88 -10.90
N GLY A 55 4.93 3.52 -9.75
CA GLY A 55 4.06 4.60 -9.31
C GLY A 55 2.67 4.17 -8.86
N VAL A 56 2.45 2.88 -8.58
CA VAL A 56 1.11 2.38 -8.23
C VAL A 56 0.58 2.92 -6.91
N VAL A 57 1.46 3.13 -5.92
CA VAL A 57 1.04 3.68 -4.61
C VAL A 57 0.58 5.13 -4.78
N GLY A 58 -0.68 5.37 -4.50
CA GLY A 58 -1.33 6.67 -4.70
C GLY A 58 -1.93 6.88 -6.09
N ARG A 59 -1.78 5.93 -7.00
CA ARG A 59 -2.33 6.01 -8.36
C ARG A 59 -3.81 5.64 -8.36
N LYS A 60 -4.59 6.34 -9.19
CA LYS A 60 -6.00 5.99 -9.44
C LYS A 60 -6.09 4.63 -10.11
N ALA A 61 -7.07 3.82 -9.72
CA ALA A 61 -7.35 2.55 -10.37
C ALA A 61 -7.67 2.74 -11.86
N ALA A 62 -7.23 1.79 -12.67
CA ALA A 62 -7.41 1.79 -14.13
C ALA A 62 -6.79 3.01 -14.84
N ALA A 63 -5.69 3.57 -14.30
CA ALA A 63 -5.12 4.82 -14.80
C ALA A 63 -4.06 4.68 -15.90
N VAL A 64 -3.48 3.49 -16.09
CA VAL A 64 -2.45 3.28 -17.13
C VAL A 64 -3.11 3.30 -18.51
N ALA A 65 -2.76 4.31 -19.33
CA ALA A 65 -3.48 4.63 -20.55
C ALA A 65 -3.43 3.54 -21.63
N ASP A 66 -2.33 2.81 -21.72
CA ASP A 66 -2.07 1.80 -22.76
C ASP A 66 -2.20 0.36 -22.25
N TYR A 67 -2.90 0.17 -21.16
CA TYR A 67 -3.24 -1.16 -20.63
C TYR A 67 -4.75 -1.42 -20.73
N LYS A 68 -5.10 -2.62 -21.17
CA LYS A 68 -6.50 -3.04 -21.25
C LYS A 68 -6.95 -3.67 -19.93
N TYR A 69 -7.57 -2.87 -19.09
CA TYR A 69 -8.14 -3.33 -17.82
C TYR A 69 -9.41 -4.15 -18.02
N SER A 70 -9.76 -4.96 -17.02
CA SER A 70 -11.08 -5.56 -16.92
C SER A 70 -12.17 -4.50 -16.76
N GLU A 71 -13.39 -4.80 -17.17
CA GLU A 71 -14.53 -3.91 -16.95
C GLU A 71 -14.75 -3.62 -15.47
N ALA A 72 -14.53 -4.62 -14.61
CA ALA A 72 -14.64 -4.47 -13.17
C ALA A 72 -13.62 -3.46 -12.62
N MET A 73 -12.37 -3.49 -13.10
CA MET A 73 -11.34 -2.54 -12.67
C MET A 73 -11.64 -1.13 -13.22
N ILE A 74 -12.11 -1.01 -14.44
CA ILE A 74 -12.54 0.28 -15.02
C ILE A 74 -13.65 0.90 -14.18
N ALA A 75 -14.62 0.09 -13.76
CA ALA A 75 -15.71 0.54 -12.88
C ALA A 75 -15.20 1.05 -11.54
N LYS A 76 -14.23 0.37 -10.94
CA LYS A 76 -13.58 0.81 -9.70
C LYS A 76 -12.86 2.17 -9.88
N GLY A 77 -12.18 2.35 -10.99
CA GLY A 77 -11.56 3.64 -11.33
C GLY A 77 -12.59 4.75 -11.49
N ALA A 78 -13.72 4.47 -12.13
CA ALA A 78 -14.83 5.41 -12.29
C ALA A 78 -15.47 5.81 -10.95
N GLU A 79 -15.49 4.90 -9.99
CA GLU A 79 -15.94 5.17 -8.61
C GLU A 79 -14.93 5.98 -7.80
N GLY A 80 -13.75 6.23 -8.31
CA GLY A 80 -12.71 7.02 -7.65
C GLY A 80 -11.74 6.22 -6.79
N LEU A 81 -11.64 4.91 -6.97
CA LEU A 81 -10.68 4.08 -6.24
C LEU A 81 -9.25 4.56 -6.49
N VAL A 82 -8.52 4.81 -5.41
CA VAL A 82 -7.09 5.13 -5.41
C VAL A 82 -6.33 4.02 -4.70
N TRP A 83 -5.20 3.64 -5.25
CA TRP A 83 -4.32 2.63 -4.65
C TRP A 83 -3.49 3.22 -3.51
N ASP A 84 -4.16 3.66 -2.46
CA ASP A 84 -3.53 3.98 -1.19
C ASP A 84 -3.15 2.67 -0.44
N GLU A 85 -2.45 2.79 0.67
CA GLU A 85 -2.01 1.61 1.42
C GLU A 85 -3.16 0.74 1.90
N ALA A 86 -4.26 1.34 2.36
CA ALA A 86 -5.42 0.61 2.87
C ALA A 86 -6.09 -0.19 1.74
N ASN A 87 -6.30 0.43 0.59
CA ASN A 87 -6.92 -0.23 -0.57
C ASN A 87 -6.00 -1.31 -1.16
N LEU A 88 -4.70 -1.05 -1.26
CA LEU A 88 -3.73 -2.06 -1.67
C LEU A 88 -3.73 -3.26 -0.73
N THR A 89 -3.76 -3.02 0.57
CA THR A 89 -3.83 -4.09 1.57
C THR A 89 -5.07 -4.94 1.38
N THR A 90 -6.23 -4.33 1.23
CA THR A 90 -7.49 -5.05 1.03
C THR A 90 -7.49 -5.84 -0.29
N TYR A 91 -7.04 -5.20 -1.37
CA TYR A 91 -7.01 -5.84 -2.69
C TYR A 91 -6.01 -7.00 -2.75
N LEU A 92 -4.79 -6.80 -2.27
CA LEU A 92 -3.76 -7.84 -2.32
C LEU A 92 -4.05 -9.01 -1.39
N ALA A 93 -4.81 -8.79 -0.31
CA ALA A 93 -5.26 -9.89 0.56
C ALA A 93 -6.32 -10.78 -0.10
N ASN A 94 -7.19 -10.19 -0.91
CA ASN A 94 -8.28 -10.89 -1.59
C ASN A 94 -8.70 -10.16 -2.87
N PRO A 95 -7.96 -10.34 -3.97
CA PRO A 95 -8.24 -9.62 -5.21
C PRO A 95 -9.67 -9.83 -5.73
N LYS A 96 -10.13 -11.06 -5.74
CA LYS A 96 -11.48 -11.39 -6.27
C LYS A 96 -12.61 -10.88 -5.39
N GLY A 97 -12.37 -10.76 -4.07
CA GLY A 97 -13.35 -10.21 -3.16
C GLY A 97 -13.46 -8.70 -3.26
N PHE A 98 -12.33 -8.01 -3.47
CA PHE A 98 -12.29 -6.55 -3.57
C PHE A 98 -12.68 -6.03 -4.95
N VAL A 99 -12.25 -6.71 -6.02
CA VAL A 99 -12.64 -6.42 -7.40
C VAL A 99 -13.23 -7.69 -8.00
N PRO A 100 -14.54 -7.93 -7.84
CA PRO A 100 -15.20 -9.07 -8.44
C PRO A 100 -14.97 -9.12 -9.95
N LYS A 101 -14.69 -10.30 -10.50
CA LYS A 101 -14.32 -10.50 -11.91
C LYS A 101 -13.01 -9.83 -12.35
N THR A 102 -12.10 -9.58 -11.41
CA THR A 102 -10.74 -9.12 -11.76
C THR A 102 -10.06 -10.10 -12.71
N LYS A 103 -9.28 -9.58 -13.64
CA LYS A 103 -8.44 -10.39 -14.54
C LYS A 103 -7.22 -10.98 -13.83
N MET A 104 -6.84 -10.44 -12.68
CA MET A 104 -5.67 -10.88 -11.95
C MET A 104 -5.90 -12.27 -11.34
N ALA A 105 -5.17 -13.25 -11.85
CA ALA A 105 -5.25 -14.64 -11.40
C ALA A 105 -4.34 -14.88 -10.21
N PHE A 106 -4.57 -14.16 -9.11
CA PHE A 106 -3.78 -14.23 -7.90
C PHE A 106 -4.71 -14.45 -6.69
N ALA A 107 -4.40 -15.45 -5.87
CA ALA A 107 -5.27 -15.83 -4.75
C ALA A 107 -5.23 -14.85 -3.59
N GLY A 108 -4.17 -14.06 -3.48
CA GLY A 108 -3.96 -13.09 -2.43
C GLY A 108 -2.83 -13.45 -1.48
N LEU A 109 -2.32 -12.43 -0.78
CA LEU A 109 -1.34 -12.58 0.29
C LEU A 109 -2.09 -12.78 1.61
N LYS A 110 -1.78 -13.86 2.33
CA LYS A 110 -2.51 -14.23 3.55
C LYS A 110 -1.83 -13.76 4.84
N LYS A 111 -0.55 -13.38 4.76
CA LYS A 111 0.22 -12.91 5.92
C LYS A 111 0.22 -11.39 5.98
N PRO A 112 -0.20 -10.78 7.10
CA PRO A 112 -0.18 -9.32 7.25
C PRO A 112 1.19 -8.69 7.01
N GLU A 113 2.27 -9.35 7.43
CA GLU A 113 3.63 -8.87 7.20
C GLU A 113 4.01 -8.85 5.71
N ASP A 114 3.55 -9.81 4.92
CA ASP A 114 3.81 -9.83 3.49
C ASP A 114 3.11 -8.66 2.78
N LEU A 115 1.89 -8.34 3.20
CA LEU A 115 1.15 -7.19 2.70
C LEU A 115 1.88 -5.88 3.02
N ALA A 116 2.28 -5.68 4.26
CA ALA A 116 3.02 -4.49 4.67
C ALA A 116 4.36 -4.39 3.94
N ASN A 117 5.08 -5.49 3.80
CA ASN A 117 6.39 -5.53 3.18
C ASN A 117 6.32 -5.24 1.67
N VAL A 118 5.39 -5.85 0.94
CA VAL A 118 5.28 -5.60 -0.52
C VAL A 118 4.83 -4.18 -0.80
N ILE A 119 3.96 -3.60 0.03
CA ILE A 119 3.57 -2.19 -0.12
C ILE A 119 4.77 -1.27 0.13
N ALA A 120 5.58 -1.54 1.16
CA ALA A 120 6.82 -0.79 1.40
C ALA A 120 7.77 -0.86 0.19
N PHE A 121 7.89 -2.03 -0.43
CA PHE A 121 8.67 -2.21 -1.65
C PHE A 121 8.11 -1.38 -2.82
N LEU A 122 6.80 -1.43 -3.04
CA LEU A 122 6.14 -0.66 -4.11
C LEU A 122 6.35 0.85 -3.95
N LYS A 123 6.37 1.36 -2.72
CA LYS A 123 6.65 2.77 -2.42
C LYS A 123 8.04 3.22 -2.87
N THR A 124 8.99 2.32 -2.97
CA THR A 124 10.35 2.64 -3.43
C THR A 124 10.44 2.82 -4.95
N HIS A 125 9.36 2.60 -5.67
CA HIS A 125 9.26 2.72 -7.11
C HIS A 125 8.15 3.72 -7.51
N PRO A 126 8.37 5.01 -7.23
CA PRO A 126 7.43 6.07 -7.59
C PRO A 126 7.33 6.31 -9.09
#